data_b1c0e566328cf542f69e23f378202c57
#
_entry.id   b1c0e566328cf542f69e23f378202c57
#
_cell.length_a   1.000
_cell.length_b   1.000
_cell.length_c   1.000
_cell.angle_alpha   90.00
_cell.angle_beta   90.00
_cell.angle_gamma   90.00
#
_symmetry.space_group_name_H-M   'P 1'
#
loop_
_entity.id
_entity.type
_entity.pdbx_description
1 polymer ?
#
loop_
_entity_poly.entity_id
_entity_poly.type
_entity_poly.pdbx_seq_one_letter_code
_entity_poly.pdbx_strand_id
1 'polypeptide(L)'
;MKGKAKKVMALACTASVVAAITPMTCMAKGNEDVSGSITVWDHTYSYEDSLLDLIDGFEKEYPNVEVDYEIKADGDYDSLLKTAIQSGAGPDLFWTNGTATTTMPDFVKNGVCEDLTDKVDFSFISDNAMKLATIDDKAYSVPWMTMDTRTCYYNKDMFKENGWEIPKTFSEFEKLLAKIKDSGVTPISLAYDSWTMLFAFEPILAGFDPEYSAGLDDYSVKATDQPARDCMQKMVDWAKEGYFGDNWLGVTDSSSQNLAFTTGNAAMTIGGSWDAATISMNNPGLNYGAFAITAEDGTTGLVGTASNGFSVNSASENLDAALAFANYCATKDAQTVWVQSQGAVSGSDEIEASSEVAKEISESGQGNVYRSWQNVLSSYSSTGEASNVWAEDFPKIFTDEMTVDQLMDEIAENME
;
A
#
# COMPACT_ATOMS: atom_id res chain seq x y z
N MET A 1 20.34 -7.75 19.56
CA MET A 1 20.10 -6.80 20.64
C MET A 1 21.39 -6.15 21.09
N LYS A 2 21.78 -5.03 20.49
CA LYS A 2 22.87 -4.17 20.98
C LYS A 2 22.34 -2.73 21.01
N GLY A 3 21.79 -2.34 22.17
CA GLY A 3 21.37 -0.97 22.40
C GLY A 3 22.57 -0.02 22.44
N LYS A 4 22.57 0.96 21.56
CA LYS A 4 23.50 2.09 21.61
C LYS A 4 22.97 3.13 22.62
N ALA A 5 23.78 3.48 23.61
CA ALA A 5 23.46 4.48 24.62
C ALA A 5 23.59 5.90 24.04
N LYS A 6 22.57 6.73 24.23
CA LYS A 6 22.52 8.15 23.85
C LYS A 6 23.56 8.97 24.63
N LYS A 7 24.37 9.74 23.93
CA LYS A 7 25.14 10.86 24.53
C LYS A 7 24.54 12.18 24.07
N VAL A 8 23.98 12.90 25.00
CA VAL A 8 23.58 14.30 24.82
C VAL A 8 24.81 15.19 24.96
N MET A 9 25.09 15.99 23.97
CA MET A 9 26.11 17.06 24.07
C MET A 9 25.52 18.38 23.53
N ALA A 10 25.27 19.30 24.41
CA ALA A 10 24.83 20.64 24.10
C ALA A 10 26.06 21.52 23.87
N LEU A 11 26.11 22.22 22.74
CA LEU A 11 27.05 23.34 22.57
C LEU A 11 26.36 24.49 21.85
N ALA A 12 26.24 25.62 22.55
CA ALA A 12 25.76 26.87 22.00
C ALA A 12 26.95 27.69 21.48
N CYS A 13 26.89 28.18 20.25
CA CYS A 13 27.71 29.30 19.79
C CYS A 13 26.95 30.15 18.78
N THR A 14 26.67 31.39 19.19
CA THR A 14 26.18 32.48 18.35
C THR A 14 27.33 33.12 17.56
N ALA A 15 27.19 33.22 16.24
CA ALA A 15 27.97 34.12 15.41
C ALA A 15 27.14 34.64 14.23
N SER A 16 26.93 35.96 14.20
CA SER A 16 26.25 36.68 13.12
C SER A 16 27.21 36.88 11.93
N VAL A 17 26.80 36.45 10.74
CA VAL A 17 27.52 36.80 9.50
C VAL A 17 26.52 37.36 8.47
N VAL A 18 26.89 38.53 7.94
CA VAL A 18 26.19 39.24 6.87
C VAL A 18 26.43 38.51 5.54
N ALA A 19 25.39 38.07 4.87
CA ALA A 19 25.47 37.35 3.59
C ALA A 19 25.40 38.34 2.41
N ALA A 20 26.41 38.29 1.55
CA ALA A 20 26.38 38.87 0.22
C ALA A 20 25.68 37.86 -0.74
N ILE A 21 24.66 38.35 -1.46
CA ILE A 21 23.91 37.54 -2.44
C ILE A 21 24.74 37.44 -3.73
N THR A 22 25.34 36.30 -3.98
CA THR A 22 25.83 35.89 -5.31
C THR A 22 24.88 34.89 -5.92
N PRO A 23 24.63 34.88 -7.25
CA PRO A 23 23.79 33.85 -7.88
C PRO A 23 24.52 32.51 -7.79
N MET A 24 23.93 31.59 -7.03
CA MET A 24 24.45 30.25 -6.85
C MET A 24 24.06 29.42 -8.09
N THR A 25 25.03 29.16 -8.97
CA THR A 25 24.98 28.02 -9.86
C THR A 25 24.93 26.78 -8.99
N CYS A 26 23.86 26.00 -9.11
CA CYS A 26 23.70 24.71 -8.43
C CYS A 26 24.77 23.76 -8.98
N MET A 27 25.96 23.69 -8.37
CA MET A 27 26.87 22.59 -8.54
C MET A 27 26.36 21.47 -7.62
N ALA A 28 26.13 20.27 -8.15
CA ALA A 28 25.86 19.10 -7.34
C ALA A 28 26.96 18.97 -6.28
N LYS A 29 26.57 19.01 -4.99
CA LYS A 29 27.50 18.70 -3.90
C LYS A 29 27.97 17.26 -4.05
N GLY A 30 29.25 16.96 -3.83
CA GLY A 30 29.72 15.59 -3.69
C GLY A 30 29.10 14.94 -2.45
N ASN A 31 28.94 13.62 -2.44
CA ASN A 31 28.31 12.88 -1.35
C ASN A 31 28.98 13.13 0.04
N GLU A 32 30.28 13.43 0.04
CA GLU A 32 31.02 13.78 1.28
C GLU A 32 30.72 15.21 1.79
N ASP A 33 30.17 16.09 0.95
CA ASP A 33 29.85 17.48 1.31
C ASP A 33 28.45 17.60 1.92
N VAL A 34 27.60 16.58 1.81
CA VAL A 34 26.27 16.52 2.43
C VAL A 34 26.42 15.99 3.86
N SER A 35 25.85 16.69 4.82
CA SER A 35 25.93 16.30 6.24
C SER A 35 24.69 16.75 7.00
N GLY A 36 24.38 16.06 8.07
CA GLY A 36 23.26 16.36 8.96
C GLY A 36 22.65 15.12 9.60
N SER A 37 21.57 15.31 10.35
CA SER A 37 20.76 14.22 10.88
C SER A 37 19.33 14.44 10.39
N ILE A 38 18.74 13.44 9.79
CA ILE A 38 17.36 13.47 9.28
C ILE A 38 16.51 12.41 9.96
N THR A 39 15.22 12.69 10.07
CA THR A 39 14.23 11.75 10.62
C THR A 39 13.28 11.30 9.53
N VAL A 40 13.10 9.98 9.41
CA VAL A 40 12.20 9.34 8.45
C VAL A 40 11.06 8.65 9.19
N TRP A 41 9.81 8.95 8.83
CA TRP A 41 8.64 8.27 9.37
C TRP A 41 8.01 7.34 8.34
N ASP A 42 7.79 6.09 8.76
CA ASP A 42 7.03 5.07 8.05
C ASP A 42 5.86 4.58 8.92
N HIS A 43 4.93 3.82 8.36
CA HIS A 43 3.73 3.32 9.03
C HIS A 43 3.65 1.80 9.09
N THR A 44 4.55 1.09 8.41
CA THR A 44 4.47 -0.36 8.25
C THR A 44 5.58 -1.09 8.97
N TYR A 45 5.27 -1.67 10.14
CA TYR A 45 6.26 -2.42 10.96
C TYR A 45 6.91 -3.60 10.23
N SER A 46 6.20 -4.26 9.33
CA SER A 46 6.77 -5.37 8.55
C SER A 46 7.83 -4.93 7.54
N TYR A 47 7.99 -3.63 7.31
CA TYR A 47 9.00 -3.04 6.43
C TYR A 47 10.23 -2.52 7.17
N GLU A 48 10.30 -2.71 8.50
CA GLU A 48 11.42 -2.20 9.30
C GLU A 48 12.78 -2.70 8.79
N ASP A 49 12.90 -4.00 8.50
CA ASP A 49 14.14 -4.57 7.95
C ASP A 49 14.50 -3.95 6.59
N SER A 50 13.51 -3.72 5.73
CA SER A 50 13.71 -3.07 4.42
C SER A 50 14.16 -1.63 4.55
N LEU A 51 13.57 -0.90 5.49
CA LEU A 51 13.95 0.48 5.77
C LEU A 51 15.38 0.56 6.34
N LEU A 52 15.75 -0.38 7.20
CA LEU A 52 17.11 -0.49 7.76
C LEU A 52 18.13 -0.80 6.67
N ASP A 53 17.84 -1.74 5.76
CA ASP A 53 18.73 -2.06 4.63
C ASP A 53 18.91 -0.86 3.71
N LEU A 54 17.84 -0.08 3.49
CA LEU A 54 17.87 1.15 2.71
C LEU A 54 18.74 2.21 3.36
N ILE A 55 18.56 2.45 4.68
CA ILE A 55 19.34 3.40 5.47
C ILE A 55 20.81 3.00 5.50
N ASP A 56 21.11 1.72 5.74
CA ASP A 56 22.48 1.20 5.72
C ASP A 56 23.17 1.40 4.35
N GLY A 57 22.43 1.29 3.26
CA GLY A 57 22.91 1.59 1.91
C GLY A 57 23.21 3.06 1.72
N PHE A 58 22.28 3.92 2.13
CA PHE A 58 22.42 5.37 2.03
C PHE A 58 23.59 5.91 2.88
N GLU A 59 23.72 5.51 4.15
CA GLU A 59 24.78 6.00 5.04
C GLU A 59 26.18 5.56 4.59
N LYS A 60 26.30 4.47 3.82
CA LYS A 60 27.58 4.09 3.17
C LYS A 60 27.95 5.06 2.05
N GLU A 61 26.97 5.54 1.31
CA GLU A 61 27.18 6.50 0.22
C GLU A 61 27.31 7.94 0.72
N TYR A 62 26.60 8.30 1.81
CA TYR A 62 26.57 9.60 2.45
C TYR A 62 27.06 9.52 3.91
N PRO A 63 28.37 9.29 4.16
CA PRO A 63 28.89 8.94 5.49
C PRO A 63 28.78 10.05 6.54
N ASN A 64 28.44 11.27 6.14
CA ASN A 64 28.28 12.42 7.02
C ASN A 64 26.80 12.73 7.33
N VAL A 65 25.86 11.89 6.87
CA VAL A 65 24.44 11.98 7.19
C VAL A 65 24.06 10.84 8.13
N GLU A 66 23.34 11.15 9.19
CA GLU A 66 22.74 10.16 10.11
C GLU A 66 21.23 10.13 9.86
N VAL A 67 20.67 8.93 9.73
CA VAL A 67 19.23 8.75 9.54
C VAL A 67 18.62 8.11 10.78
N ASP A 68 17.81 8.88 11.50
CA ASP A 68 16.90 8.36 12.51
C ASP A 68 15.56 7.98 11.86
N TYR A 69 14.95 6.88 12.26
CA TYR A 69 13.63 6.49 11.76
C TYR A 69 12.66 6.18 12.89
N GLU A 70 11.38 6.38 12.58
CA GLU A 70 10.29 6.00 13.47
C GLU A 70 9.19 5.33 12.65
N ILE A 71 8.74 4.13 13.09
CA ILE A 71 7.56 3.48 12.53
C ILE A 71 6.39 3.75 13.45
N LYS A 72 5.35 4.38 12.92
CA LYS A 72 4.11 4.68 13.65
C LYS A 72 3.08 3.60 13.32
N ALA A 73 2.13 3.36 14.23
CA ALA A 73 1.04 2.43 13.95
C ALA A 73 0.20 2.92 12.77
N ASP A 74 -0.08 2.04 11.81
CA ASP A 74 -0.78 2.35 10.56
C ASP A 74 -2.11 3.09 10.80
N GLY A 75 -2.97 2.59 11.69
CA GLY A 75 -4.28 3.19 11.96
C GLY A 75 -4.25 4.62 12.54
N ASP A 76 -3.13 5.05 13.12
CA ASP A 76 -2.97 6.37 13.73
C ASP A 76 -2.00 7.26 12.93
N TYR A 77 -1.32 6.71 11.92
CA TYR A 77 -0.20 7.36 11.23
C TYR A 77 -0.55 8.75 10.70
N ASP A 78 -1.58 8.87 9.89
CA ASP A 78 -1.98 10.12 9.24
C ASP A 78 -2.32 11.21 10.27
N SER A 79 -3.01 10.86 11.35
CA SER A 79 -3.38 11.82 12.40
C SER A 79 -2.18 12.28 13.21
N LEU A 80 -1.24 11.37 13.51
CA LEU A 80 0.02 11.67 14.18
C LEU A 80 0.91 12.56 13.30
N LEU A 81 1.04 12.22 12.02
CA LEU A 81 1.83 13.00 11.05
C LEU A 81 1.27 14.41 10.90
N LYS A 82 -0.04 14.57 10.68
CA LYS A 82 -0.70 15.88 10.61
C LYS A 82 -0.46 16.71 11.87
N THR A 83 -0.56 16.11 13.05
CA THR A 83 -0.32 16.78 14.33
C THR A 83 1.15 17.22 14.47
N ALA A 84 2.10 16.35 14.13
CA ALA A 84 3.53 16.66 14.20
C ALA A 84 3.92 17.80 13.25
N ILE A 85 3.45 17.74 12.00
CA ILE A 85 3.67 18.82 11.00
C ILE A 85 3.10 20.15 11.50
N GLN A 86 1.84 20.16 11.98
CA GLN A 86 1.20 21.39 12.48
C GLN A 86 1.89 22.01 13.69
N SER A 87 2.53 21.19 14.52
CA SER A 87 3.29 21.65 15.70
C SER A 87 4.73 22.07 15.35
N GLY A 88 5.19 21.88 14.11
CA GLY A 88 6.58 22.13 13.70
C GLY A 88 7.57 21.06 14.20
N ALA A 89 7.07 19.90 14.64
CA ALA A 89 7.86 18.76 15.10
C ALA A 89 7.75 17.55 14.13
N GLY A 90 7.38 17.80 12.88
CA GLY A 90 7.29 16.77 11.86
C GLY A 90 8.67 16.25 11.44
N PRO A 91 8.73 15.03 10.88
CA PRO A 91 9.96 14.44 10.35
C PRO A 91 10.46 15.18 9.11
N ASP A 92 11.72 14.93 8.73
CA ASP A 92 12.31 15.45 7.48
C ASP A 92 11.76 14.75 6.25
N LEU A 93 11.52 13.43 6.35
CA LEU A 93 10.81 12.64 5.33
C LEU A 93 9.69 11.83 5.98
N PHE A 94 8.63 11.63 5.24
CA PHE A 94 7.47 10.87 5.70
C PHE A 94 6.80 10.13 4.56
N TRP A 95 6.31 8.94 4.86
CA TRP A 95 5.52 8.16 3.92
C TRP A 95 4.21 8.85 3.57
N THR A 96 3.80 8.74 2.32
CA THR A 96 2.45 9.10 1.86
C THR A 96 1.93 8.09 0.84
N ASN A 97 0.61 7.95 0.75
CA ASN A 97 -0.04 7.17 -0.31
C ASN A 97 -0.22 7.99 -1.60
N GLY A 98 0.53 9.07 -1.76
CA GLY A 98 0.46 9.92 -2.93
C GLY A 98 -0.94 10.52 -3.15
N THR A 99 -1.33 10.59 -4.41
CA THR A 99 -2.67 11.06 -4.81
C THR A 99 -3.78 10.02 -4.62
N ALA A 100 -3.44 8.81 -4.15
CA ALA A 100 -4.45 7.79 -3.81
C ALA A 100 -5.25 8.13 -2.55
N THR A 101 -4.73 9.03 -1.70
CA THR A 101 -5.43 9.58 -0.51
C THR A 101 -5.36 11.10 -0.53
N THR A 102 -6.06 11.75 0.41
CA THR A 102 -6.09 13.23 0.51
C THR A 102 -4.89 13.81 1.25
N THR A 103 -4.10 13.00 1.98
CA THR A 103 -3.03 13.48 2.86
C THR A 103 -1.93 14.22 2.10
N MET A 104 -1.36 13.62 1.04
CA MET A 104 -0.32 14.30 0.25
C MET A 104 -0.87 15.53 -0.50
N PRO A 105 -2.03 15.46 -1.21
CA PRO A 105 -2.63 16.65 -1.82
C PRO A 105 -2.87 17.80 -0.84
N ASP A 106 -3.37 17.53 0.36
CA ASP A 106 -3.55 18.55 1.40
C ASP A 106 -2.22 19.14 1.84
N PHE A 107 -1.18 18.33 2.01
CA PHE A 107 0.15 18.79 2.36
C PHE A 107 0.80 19.65 1.27
N VAL A 108 0.64 19.24 0.00
CA VAL A 108 1.10 20.05 -1.14
C VAL A 108 0.41 21.40 -1.19
N LYS A 109 -0.93 21.42 -1.06
CA LYS A 109 -1.73 22.64 -1.03
C LYS A 109 -1.32 23.61 0.11
N ASN A 110 -0.87 23.07 1.23
CA ASN A 110 -0.43 23.85 2.41
C ASN A 110 1.09 24.11 2.42
N GLY A 111 1.82 23.73 1.36
CA GLY A 111 3.26 23.98 1.22
C GLY A 111 4.13 23.13 2.17
N VAL A 112 3.63 21.99 2.64
CA VAL A 112 4.37 21.07 3.53
C VAL A 112 5.33 20.19 2.73
N CYS A 113 4.88 19.65 1.58
CA CYS A 113 5.75 18.85 0.73
C CYS A 113 6.66 19.73 -0.12
N GLU A 114 7.93 19.38 -0.16
CA GLU A 114 8.92 20.00 -1.04
C GLU A 114 8.67 19.57 -2.51
N ASP A 115 8.84 20.52 -3.46
CA ASP A 115 8.80 20.25 -4.90
C ASP A 115 10.11 19.56 -5.30
N LEU A 116 10.03 18.30 -5.70
CA LEU A 116 11.16 17.43 -6.04
C LEU A 116 11.50 17.42 -7.54
N THR A 117 10.71 18.07 -8.40
CA THR A 117 10.74 17.96 -9.87
C THR A 117 12.15 18.13 -10.45
N ASP A 118 12.87 19.19 -10.00
CA ASP A 118 14.21 19.49 -10.48
C ASP A 118 15.32 19.11 -9.47
N LYS A 119 14.96 18.38 -8.40
CA LYS A 119 15.83 18.08 -7.27
C LYS A 119 16.15 16.60 -7.10
N VAL A 120 15.32 15.73 -7.67
CA VAL A 120 15.48 14.27 -7.63
C VAL A 120 15.56 13.74 -9.05
N ASP A 121 16.48 12.83 -9.28
CA ASP A 121 16.61 12.12 -10.56
C ASP A 121 15.63 10.92 -10.60
N PHE A 122 14.50 11.10 -11.26
CA PHE A 122 13.47 10.08 -11.44
C PHE A 122 13.69 9.19 -12.68
N SER A 123 14.86 9.21 -13.31
CA SER A 123 15.10 8.52 -14.59
C SER A 123 14.87 7.00 -14.53
N PHE A 124 14.99 6.39 -13.36
CA PHE A 124 14.70 4.97 -13.14
C PHE A 124 13.21 4.70 -12.82
N ILE A 125 12.49 5.71 -12.35
CA ILE A 125 11.09 5.54 -11.92
C ILE A 125 10.17 5.59 -13.14
N SER A 126 9.25 4.61 -13.24
CA SER A 126 8.34 4.56 -14.38
C SER A 126 7.29 5.68 -14.36
N ASP A 127 6.84 6.10 -15.55
CA ASP A 127 5.77 7.10 -15.70
C ASP A 127 4.50 6.69 -14.93
N ASN A 128 4.22 5.39 -14.84
CA ASN A 128 3.06 4.90 -14.12
C ASN A 128 3.18 5.09 -12.60
N ALA A 129 4.37 4.85 -12.04
CA ALA A 129 4.63 5.12 -10.62
C ALA A 129 4.56 6.62 -10.31
N MET A 130 5.09 7.46 -11.20
CA MET A 130 5.07 8.91 -11.05
C MET A 130 3.65 9.53 -11.02
N LYS A 131 2.63 8.85 -11.56
CA LYS A 131 1.23 9.35 -11.52
C LYS A 131 0.72 9.60 -10.11
N LEU A 132 1.11 8.76 -9.13
CA LEU A 132 0.71 8.93 -7.74
C LEU A 132 1.55 9.99 -7.00
N ALA A 133 2.75 10.28 -7.50
CA ALA A 133 3.69 11.21 -6.90
C ALA A 133 3.55 12.64 -7.42
N THR A 134 2.72 12.87 -8.47
CA THR A 134 2.68 14.11 -9.24
C THR A 134 1.35 14.84 -9.06
N ILE A 135 1.42 16.16 -8.78
CA ILE A 135 0.29 17.08 -8.73
C ILE A 135 0.67 18.31 -9.55
N ASP A 136 -0.18 18.73 -10.48
CA ASP A 136 0.04 19.90 -11.36
C ASP A 136 1.43 19.85 -12.05
N ASP A 137 1.78 18.70 -12.61
CA ASP A 137 3.05 18.43 -13.31
C ASP A 137 4.31 18.54 -12.42
N LYS A 138 4.17 18.50 -11.10
CA LYS A 138 5.26 18.56 -10.14
C LYS A 138 5.30 17.32 -9.27
N ALA A 139 6.52 16.80 -9.04
CA ALA A 139 6.76 15.65 -8.19
C ALA A 139 6.87 16.07 -6.71
N TYR A 140 6.15 15.36 -5.82
CA TYR A 140 6.13 15.66 -4.38
C TYR A 140 6.45 14.45 -3.49
N SER A 141 6.72 13.30 -4.10
CA SER A 141 7.19 12.11 -3.38
C SER A 141 8.08 11.27 -4.29
N VAL A 142 8.81 10.33 -3.70
CA VAL A 142 9.60 9.32 -4.42
C VAL A 142 8.82 8.00 -4.34
N PRO A 143 8.15 7.58 -5.42
CA PRO A 143 7.40 6.33 -5.42
C PRO A 143 8.34 5.12 -5.45
N TRP A 144 7.88 4.01 -4.89
CA TRP A 144 8.57 2.75 -4.97
C TRP A 144 8.17 1.98 -6.24
N MET A 145 9.12 1.25 -6.83
CA MET A 145 8.88 0.34 -7.94
C MET A 145 8.33 -1.01 -7.44
N THR A 146 7.48 -0.97 -6.43
CA THR A 146 6.61 -2.06 -6.01
C THR A 146 5.24 -1.90 -6.63
N MET A 147 4.57 -3.01 -6.85
CA MET A 147 3.17 -3.02 -7.28
C MET A 147 2.29 -3.45 -6.11
N ASP A 148 1.52 -2.50 -5.60
CA ASP A 148 0.53 -2.76 -4.56
C ASP A 148 -0.71 -3.38 -5.21
N THR A 149 -0.76 -4.71 -5.21
CA THR A 149 -1.86 -5.46 -5.82
C THR A 149 -2.67 -6.19 -4.77
N ARG A 150 -3.89 -6.60 -5.15
CA ARG A 150 -4.76 -7.44 -4.34
C ARG A 150 -4.67 -8.88 -4.84
N THR A 151 -4.59 -9.82 -3.91
CA THR A 151 -4.44 -11.25 -4.24
C THR A 151 -5.14 -12.14 -3.21
N CYS A 152 -5.40 -13.37 -3.60
CA CYS A 152 -5.86 -14.41 -2.70
C CYS A 152 -4.68 -15.31 -2.30
N TYR A 153 -4.28 -15.24 -1.04
CA TYR A 153 -3.29 -16.16 -0.46
C TYR A 153 -3.95 -17.46 -0.03
N TYR A 154 -3.26 -18.58 -0.18
CA TYR A 154 -3.76 -19.89 0.23
C TYR A 154 -2.68 -20.75 0.89
N ASN A 155 -3.09 -21.60 1.82
CA ASN A 155 -2.22 -22.55 2.50
C ASN A 155 -2.03 -23.81 1.62
N LYS A 156 -0.85 -23.93 1.00
CA LYS A 156 -0.52 -25.05 0.07
C LYS A 156 -0.64 -26.42 0.73
N ASP A 157 -0.26 -26.52 2.02
CA ASP A 157 -0.33 -27.81 2.73
C ASP A 157 -1.77 -28.21 3.00
N MET A 158 -2.65 -27.29 3.43
CA MET A 158 -4.07 -27.57 3.60
C MET A 158 -4.75 -27.95 2.30
N PHE A 159 -4.43 -27.26 1.20
CA PHE A 159 -4.95 -27.59 -0.12
C PHE A 159 -4.54 -29.01 -0.53
N LYS A 160 -3.27 -29.35 -0.37
CA LYS A 160 -2.73 -30.67 -0.69
C LYS A 160 -3.36 -31.78 0.17
N GLU A 161 -3.48 -31.57 1.46
CA GLU A 161 -4.02 -32.56 2.41
C GLU A 161 -5.50 -32.86 2.16
N ASN A 162 -6.27 -31.85 1.76
CA ASN A 162 -7.71 -31.98 1.52
C ASN A 162 -8.08 -32.19 0.05
N GLY A 163 -7.11 -32.21 -0.86
CA GLY A 163 -7.36 -32.34 -2.30
C GLY A 163 -8.17 -31.16 -2.86
N TRP A 164 -7.87 -29.96 -2.37
CA TRP A 164 -8.38 -28.72 -2.94
C TRP A 164 -7.46 -28.25 -4.06
N GLU A 165 -8.03 -27.66 -5.09
CA GLU A 165 -7.31 -27.15 -6.25
C GLU A 165 -7.56 -25.65 -6.41
N ILE A 166 -6.60 -24.92 -7.01
CA ILE A 166 -6.79 -23.52 -7.37
C ILE A 166 -7.90 -23.44 -8.43
N PRO A 167 -8.94 -22.62 -8.20
CA PRO A 167 -10.08 -22.49 -9.10
C PRO A 167 -9.67 -21.90 -10.46
N LYS A 168 -10.29 -22.38 -11.53
CA LYS A 168 -10.08 -21.92 -12.91
C LYS A 168 -11.24 -21.09 -13.45
N THR A 169 -12.31 -20.97 -12.67
CA THR A 169 -13.46 -20.11 -12.96
C THR A 169 -14.02 -19.56 -11.66
N PHE A 170 -14.82 -18.51 -11.74
CA PHE A 170 -15.47 -17.92 -10.57
C PHE A 170 -16.44 -18.92 -9.91
N SER A 171 -17.19 -19.66 -10.71
CA SER A 171 -18.06 -20.73 -10.19
C SER A 171 -17.29 -21.84 -9.46
N GLU A 172 -16.05 -22.16 -9.87
CA GLU A 172 -15.19 -23.10 -9.15
C GLU A 172 -14.68 -22.49 -7.84
N PHE A 173 -14.41 -21.18 -7.80
CA PHE A 173 -14.04 -20.49 -6.57
C PHE A 173 -15.17 -20.57 -5.53
N GLU A 174 -16.41 -20.29 -5.91
CA GLU A 174 -17.56 -20.44 -5.00
C GLU A 174 -17.74 -21.88 -4.49
N LYS A 175 -17.58 -22.87 -5.37
CA LYS A 175 -17.62 -24.30 -4.97
C LYS A 175 -16.49 -24.65 -4.00
N LEU A 176 -15.31 -24.06 -4.18
CA LEU A 176 -14.19 -24.25 -3.27
C LEU A 176 -14.50 -23.68 -1.89
N LEU A 177 -15.07 -22.48 -1.81
CA LEU A 177 -15.49 -21.87 -0.54
C LEU A 177 -16.45 -22.79 0.23
N ALA A 178 -17.49 -23.29 -0.44
CA ALA A 178 -18.45 -24.22 0.16
C ALA A 178 -17.76 -25.52 0.62
N LYS A 179 -16.89 -26.11 -0.21
CA LYS A 179 -16.15 -27.33 0.12
C LYS A 179 -15.23 -27.17 1.33
N ILE A 180 -14.56 -26.01 1.44
CA ILE A 180 -13.71 -25.71 2.60
C ILE A 180 -14.58 -25.54 3.86
N LYS A 181 -15.68 -24.81 3.79
CA LYS A 181 -16.62 -24.63 4.91
C LYS A 181 -17.18 -25.97 5.39
N ASP A 182 -17.56 -26.85 4.48
CA ASP A 182 -18.08 -28.20 4.79
C ASP A 182 -17.05 -29.08 5.50
N SER A 183 -15.75 -28.82 5.31
CA SER A 183 -14.67 -29.51 6.04
C SER A 183 -14.48 -29.02 7.48
N GLY A 184 -15.17 -27.96 7.88
CA GLY A 184 -15.05 -27.33 9.19
C GLY A 184 -13.92 -26.30 9.30
N VAL A 185 -13.27 -25.94 8.19
CA VAL A 185 -12.25 -24.91 8.10
C VAL A 185 -12.89 -23.58 7.65
N THR A 186 -12.42 -22.46 8.16
CA THR A 186 -12.81 -21.15 7.62
C THR A 186 -12.25 -20.97 6.21
N PRO A 187 -13.09 -20.75 5.18
CA PRO A 187 -12.63 -20.55 3.81
C PRO A 187 -11.67 -19.37 3.66
N ILE A 188 -12.10 -18.19 4.08
CA ILE A 188 -11.33 -16.94 3.94
C ILE A 188 -11.26 -16.25 5.30
N SER A 189 -10.06 -15.95 5.77
CA SER A 189 -9.89 -14.99 6.86
C SER A 189 -10.07 -13.59 6.31
N LEU A 190 -11.00 -12.83 6.90
CA LEU A 190 -11.30 -11.45 6.53
C LEU A 190 -11.54 -10.63 7.81
N ALA A 191 -11.01 -9.43 7.89
CA ALA A 191 -11.32 -8.52 8.97
C ALA A 191 -12.57 -7.68 8.67
N TYR A 192 -13.34 -7.40 9.73
CA TYR A 192 -14.49 -6.50 9.69
C TYR A 192 -14.00 -5.05 9.84
N ASP A 193 -13.35 -4.56 8.81
CA ASP A 193 -12.94 -3.18 8.68
C ASP A 193 -12.99 -2.78 7.20
N SER A 194 -13.25 -1.50 6.93
CA SER A 194 -13.54 -1.00 5.58
C SER A 194 -12.41 -1.31 4.59
N TRP A 195 -11.17 -1.13 5.00
CA TRP A 195 -10.02 -1.30 4.11
C TRP A 195 -9.75 -2.76 3.78
N THR A 196 -9.75 -3.65 4.78
CA THR A 196 -9.53 -5.08 4.52
C THR A 196 -10.67 -5.69 3.71
N MET A 197 -11.91 -5.27 3.95
CA MET A 197 -13.06 -5.69 3.13
C MET A 197 -12.98 -5.15 1.70
N LEU A 198 -12.48 -3.93 1.50
CA LEU A 198 -12.21 -3.39 0.16
C LEU A 198 -11.15 -4.21 -0.57
N PHE A 199 -10.04 -4.50 0.10
CA PHE A 199 -8.95 -5.28 -0.47
C PHE A 199 -9.38 -6.69 -0.85
N ALA A 200 -10.45 -7.22 -0.24
CA ALA A 200 -11.09 -8.44 -0.67
C ALA A 200 -12.11 -8.22 -1.80
N PHE A 201 -12.91 -7.15 -1.72
CA PHE A 201 -13.92 -6.82 -2.73
C PHE A 201 -13.30 -6.63 -4.13
N GLU A 202 -12.23 -5.87 -4.21
CA GLU A 202 -11.61 -5.52 -5.50
C GLU A 202 -11.17 -6.73 -6.34
N PRO A 203 -10.40 -7.71 -5.84
CA PRO A 203 -10.05 -8.88 -6.62
C PRO A 203 -11.23 -9.85 -6.82
N ILE A 204 -12.20 -9.86 -5.91
CA ILE A 204 -13.45 -10.63 -6.12
C ILE A 204 -14.23 -10.03 -7.28
N LEU A 205 -14.33 -8.69 -7.37
CA LEU A 205 -14.97 -7.99 -8.47
C LEU A 205 -14.27 -8.26 -9.81
N ALA A 206 -12.94 -8.23 -9.82
CA ALA A 206 -12.15 -8.53 -11.02
C ALA A 206 -12.38 -9.97 -11.54
N GLY A 207 -12.52 -10.93 -10.63
CA GLY A 207 -12.90 -12.31 -10.99
C GLY A 207 -14.39 -12.48 -11.29
N PHE A 208 -15.26 -11.65 -10.70
CA PHE A 208 -16.70 -11.70 -10.93
C PHE A 208 -17.07 -11.12 -12.30
N ASP A 209 -16.52 -9.93 -12.63
CA ASP A 209 -16.77 -9.23 -13.90
C ASP A 209 -15.49 -8.49 -14.36
N PRO A 210 -14.62 -9.17 -15.14
CA PRO A 210 -13.37 -8.57 -15.61
C PRO A 210 -13.59 -7.47 -16.66
N GLU A 211 -14.69 -7.51 -17.43
CA GLU A 211 -15.03 -6.48 -18.41
C GLU A 211 -15.43 -5.18 -17.70
N TYR A 212 -16.23 -5.29 -16.66
CA TYR A 212 -16.56 -4.15 -15.81
C TYR A 212 -15.32 -3.57 -15.11
N SER A 213 -14.45 -4.43 -14.57
CA SER A 213 -13.21 -4.00 -13.92
C SER A 213 -12.26 -3.29 -14.90
N ALA A 214 -12.18 -3.74 -16.14
CA ALA A 214 -11.45 -3.02 -17.20
C ALA A 214 -12.10 -1.68 -17.55
N GLY A 215 -13.43 -1.59 -17.57
CA GLY A 215 -14.17 -0.35 -17.83
C GLY A 215 -13.99 0.72 -16.74
N LEU A 216 -13.57 0.32 -15.53
CA LEU A 216 -13.19 1.27 -14.47
C LEU A 216 -11.89 2.02 -14.81
N ASP A 217 -10.98 1.42 -15.57
CA ASP A 217 -9.69 2.04 -15.93
C ASP A 217 -9.87 3.27 -16.83
N ASP A 218 -10.78 3.20 -17.79
CA ASP A 218 -11.03 4.24 -18.79
C ASP A 218 -12.30 5.06 -18.51
N TYR A 219 -12.93 4.80 -17.35
CA TYR A 219 -14.19 5.43 -16.92
C TYR A 219 -15.36 5.22 -17.90
N SER A 220 -15.36 4.14 -18.67
CA SER A 220 -16.49 3.75 -19.53
C SER A 220 -17.69 3.23 -18.75
N VAL A 221 -17.48 2.86 -17.50
CA VAL A 221 -18.49 2.45 -16.51
C VAL A 221 -18.36 3.28 -15.24
N LYS A 222 -19.43 3.32 -14.43
CA LYS A 222 -19.42 4.00 -13.14
C LYS A 222 -19.11 2.99 -12.02
N ALA A 223 -18.40 3.44 -10.99
CA ALA A 223 -18.08 2.61 -9.82
C ALA A 223 -19.32 2.04 -9.09
N THR A 224 -20.50 2.66 -9.29
CA THR A 224 -21.78 2.28 -8.65
C THR A 224 -22.74 1.50 -9.56
N ASP A 225 -22.28 1.08 -10.74
CA ASP A 225 -23.10 0.28 -11.67
C ASP A 225 -23.41 -1.13 -11.13
N GLN A 226 -24.35 -1.80 -11.77
CA GLN A 226 -24.93 -3.06 -11.30
C GLN A 226 -23.89 -4.16 -10.98
N PRO A 227 -22.81 -4.37 -11.76
CA PRO A 227 -21.84 -5.41 -11.45
C PRO A 227 -21.17 -5.25 -10.08
N ALA A 228 -20.87 -3.99 -9.67
CA ALA A 228 -20.31 -3.74 -8.34
C ALA A 228 -21.33 -4.05 -7.23
N ARG A 229 -22.61 -3.68 -7.43
CA ARG A 229 -23.72 -3.99 -6.50
C ARG A 229 -23.89 -5.49 -6.36
N ASP A 230 -23.93 -6.23 -7.45
CA ASP A 230 -24.11 -7.68 -7.45
C ASP A 230 -22.93 -8.39 -6.77
N CYS A 231 -21.70 -7.92 -7.00
CA CYS A 231 -20.51 -8.45 -6.34
C CYS A 231 -20.51 -8.17 -4.83
N MET A 232 -20.87 -6.95 -4.39
CA MET A 232 -21.01 -6.63 -2.96
C MET A 232 -22.08 -7.49 -2.30
N GLN A 233 -23.24 -7.67 -2.96
CA GLN A 233 -24.31 -8.53 -2.44
C GLN A 233 -23.83 -9.98 -2.29
N LYS A 234 -23.03 -10.46 -3.24
CA LYS A 234 -22.43 -11.80 -3.16
C LYS A 234 -21.51 -11.93 -1.93
N MET A 235 -20.70 -10.93 -1.62
CA MET A 235 -19.89 -10.94 -0.38
C MET A 235 -20.76 -10.96 0.89
N VAL A 236 -21.85 -10.21 0.90
CA VAL A 236 -22.83 -10.25 2.02
C VAL A 236 -23.43 -11.64 2.17
N ASP A 237 -23.77 -12.30 1.06
CA ASP A 237 -24.31 -13.67 1.07
C ASP A 237 -23.26 -14.66 1.59
N TRP A 238 -22.00 -14.56 1.16
CA TRP A 238 -20.88 -15.37 1.66
C TRP A 238 -20.63 -15.18 3.17
N ALA A 239 -20.78 -13.95 3.67
CA ALA A 239 -20.71 -13.69 5.10
C ALA A 239 -21.82 -14.44 5.87
N LYS A 240 -23.07 -14.42 5.35
CA LYS A 240 -24.22 -15.14 5.92
C LYS A 240 -24.05 -16.67 5.85
N GLU A 241 -23.38 -17.18 4.82
CA GLU A 241 -23.00 -18.59 4.69
C GLU A 241 -21.82 -18.98 5.59
N GLY A 242 -21.19 -18.00 6.26
CA GLY A 242 -20.09 -18.20 7.19
C GLY A 242 -18.73 -18.45 6.53
N TYR A 243 -18.53 -18.02 5.29
CA TYR A 243 -17.26 -18.22 4.58
C TYR A 243 -16.12 -17.38 5.15
N PHE A 244 -16.42 -16.33 5.93
CA PHE A 244 -15.43 -15.52 6.64
C PHE A 244 -15.19 -15.98 8.09
N GLY A 245 -15.85 -17.07 8.52
CA GLY A 245 -15.79 -17.63 9.88
C GLY A 245 -16.94 -17.15 10.76
N ASP A 246 -17.26 -17.93 11.79
CA ASP A 246 -18.45 -17.72 12.60
C ASP A 246 -18.40 -16.44 13.46
N ASN A 247 -17.19 -15.95 13.78
CA ASN A 247 -16.95 -14.76 14.61
C ASN A 247 -16.16 -13.66 13.89
N TRP A 248 -16.22 -13.61 12.57
CA TRP A 248 -15.40 -12.71 11.77
C TRP A 248 -15.65 -11.21 12.07
N LEU A 249 -16.87 -10.82 12.50
CA LEU A 249 -17.16 -9.46 12.93
C LEU A 249 -16.32 -8.99 14.14
N GLY A 250 -15.69 -9.92 14.86
CA GLY A 250 -14.76 -9.61 15.95
C GLY A 250 -13.30 -9.51 15.51
N VAL A 251 -12.99 -9.78 14.23
CA VAL A 251 -11.67 -9.59 13.64
C VAL A 251 -11.65 -8.18 13.04
N THR A 252 -11.01 -7.22 13.71
CA THR A 252 -11.18 -5.79 13.40
C THR A 252 -9.95 -5.14 12.79
N ASP A 253 -8.94 -5.93 12.40
CA ASP A 253 -7.70 -5.41 11.81
C ASP A 253 -7.01 -6.47 10.92
N SER A 254 -6.18 -6.01 9.99
CA SER A 254 -5.43 -6.85 9.06
C SER A 254 -4.43 -7.78 9.75
N SER A 255 -3.86 -7.38 10.89
CA SER A 255 -2.92 -8.23 11.65
C SER A 255 -3.62 -9.46 12.20
N SER A 256 -4.81 -9.30 12.77
CA SER A 256 -5.66 -10.38 13.26
C SER A 256 -6.14 -11.29 12.12
N GLN A 257 -6.48 -10.71 10.95
CA GLN A 257 -6.81 -11.44 9.72
C GLN A 257 -5.63 -12.33 9.29
N ASN A 258 -4.44 -11.76 9.18
CA ASN A 258 -3.23 -12.47 8.77
C ASN A 258 -2.83 -13.54 9.80
N LEU A 259 -3.02 -13.28 11.09
CA LEU A 259 -2.75 -14.25 12.16
C LEU A 259 -3.67 -15.48 12.03
N ALA A 260 -4.95 -15.32 11.73
CA ALA A 260 -5.88 -16.43 11.55
C ALA A 260 -5.45 -17.34 10.36
N PHE A 261 -4.98 -16.75 9.26
CA PHE A 261 -4.44 -17.49 8.14
C PHE A 261 -3.13 -18.20 8.49
N THR A 262 -2.17 -17.49 9.08
CA THR A 262 -0.82 -18.01 9.37
C THR A 262 -0.79 -19.09 10.45
N THR A 263 -1.81 -19.15 11.30
CA THR A 263 -2.02 -20.20 12.31
C THR A 263 -2.84 -21.39 11.80
N GLY A 264 -3.29 -21.37 10.54
CA GLY A 264 -4.07 -22.46 9.94
C GLY A 264 -5.54 -22.49 10.35
N ASN A 265 -6.09 -21.41 10.92
CA ASN A 265 -7.51 -21.30 11.26
C ASN A 265 -8.36 -20.98 10.00
N ALA A 266 -7.76 -20.46 8.95
CA ALA A 266 -8.38 -20.26 7.66
C ALA A 266 -7.52 -20.86 6.53
N ALA A 267 -8.16 -21.35 5.48
CA ALA A 267 -7.50 -21.94 4.33
C ALA A 267 -6.91 -20.87 3.39
N MET A 268 -7.56 -19.72 3.32
CA MET A 268 -7.21 -18.58 2.48
C MET A 268 -7.34 -17.28 3.26
N THR A 269 -6.68 -16.24 2.75
CA THR A 269 -6.92 -14.84 3.09
C THR A 269 -6.81 -13.98 1.83
N ILE A 270 -7.58 -12.90 1.75
CA ILE A 270 -7.52 -11.97 0.62
C ILE A 270 -7.03 -10.63 1.17
N GLY A 271 -5.99 -10.08 0.55
CA GLY A 271 -5.37 -8.86 1.00
C GLY A 271 -4.40 -8.29 -0.03
N GLY A 272 -3.53 -7.41 0.40
CA GLY A 272 -2.55 -6.77 -0.45
C GLY A 272 -1.27 -7.59 -0.62
N SER A 273 -0.49 -7.27 -1.66
CA SER A 273 0.83 -7.88 -1.90
C SER A 273 1.81 -7.62 -0.73
N TRP A 274 1.62 -6.53 0.01
CA TRP A 274 2.38 -6.20 1.22
C TRP A 274 2.14 -7.18 2.39
N ASP A 275 1.03 -7.90 2.41
CA ASP A 275 0.75 -8.89 3.44
C ASP A 275 1.70 -10.08 3.40
N ALA A 276 2.38 -10.32 2.26
CA ALA A 276 3.38 -11.38 2.14
C ALA A 276 4.52 -11.24 3.18
N ALA A 277 4.97 -10.02 3.45
CA ALA A 277 5.97 -9.74 4.49
C ALA A 277 5.42 -10.08 5.89
N THR A 278 4.20 -9.64 6.21
CA THR A 278 3.52 -9.92 7.48
C THR A 278 3.26 -11.42 7.67
N ILE A 279 2.80 -12.11 6.62
CA ILE A 279 2.58 -13.56 6.64
C ILE A 279 3.88 -14.31 6.93
N SER A 280 4.96 -13.94 6.24
CA SER A 280 6.29 -14.55 6.44
C SER A 280 6.87 -14.27 7.83
N MET A 281 6.66 -13.07 8.36
CA MET A 281 7.07 -12.70 9.71
C MET A 281 6.29 -13.47 10.78
N ASN A 282 4.97 -13.61 10.61
CA ASN A 282 4.11 -14.33 11.56
C ASN A 282 4.40 -15.84 11.59
N ASN A 283 4.69 -16.43 10.44
CA ASN A 283 5.02 -17.86 10.33
C ASN A 283 6.03 -18.12 9.21
N PRO A 284 7.35 -18.03 9.50
CA PRO A 284 8.41 -18.25 8.50
C PRO A 284 8.42 -19.66 7.88
N GLY A 285 7.72 -20.61 8.50
CA GLY A 285 7.62 -22.00 8.02
C GLY A 285 6.36 -22.31 7.25
N LEU A 286 5.47 -21.33 7.06
CA LEU A 286 4.20 -21.55 6.34
C LEU A 286 4.46 -21.79 4.85
N ASN A 287 4.00 -22.92 4.34
CA ASN A 287 4.00 -23.20 2.92
C ASN A 287 2.73 -22.62 2.29
N TYR A 288 2.82 -21.42 1.74
CA TYR A 288 1.71 -20.70 1.16
C TYR A 288 2.01 -20.23 -0.25
N GLY A 289 0.99 -19.83 -0.96
CA GLY A 289 1.08 -19.26 -2.30
C GLY A 289 -0.01 -18.24 -2.53
N ALA A 290 -0.10 -17.74 -3.75
CA ALA A 290 -1.07 -16.75 -4.13
C ALA A 290 -1.66 -17.05 -5.52
N PHE A 291 -2.89 -16.59 -5.74
CA PHE A 291 -3.54 -16.65 -7.05
C PHE A 291 -4.52 -15.48 -7.23
N ALA A 292 -4.69 -15.03 -8.48
CA ALA A 292 -5.76 -14.12 -8.85
C ALA A 292 -7.08 -14.90 -8.99
N ILE A 293 -8.19 -14.33 -8.53
CA ILE A 293 -9.52 -14.94 -8.67
C ILE A 293 -9.88 -14.94 -10.17
N THR A 294 -10.11 -16.14 -10.71
CA THR A 294 -10.33 -16.35 -12.14
C THR A 294 -11.81 -16.12 -12.49
N ALA A 295 -12.07 -15.36 -13.53
CA ALA A 295 -13.41 -15.13 -14.06
C ALA A 295 -14.01 -16.39 -14.74
N GLU A 296 -15.31 -16.35 -15.02
CA GLU A 296 -16.02 -17.50 -15.57
C GLU A 296 -15.52 -17.90 -16.98
N ASP A 297 -14.98 -16.97 -17.73
CA ASP A 297 -14.38 -17.21 -19.05
C ASP A 297 -12.89 -17.59 -19.00
N GLY A 298 -12.30 -17.70 -17.82
CA GLY A 298 -10.89 -18.02 -17.60
C GLY A 298 -9.98 -16.80 -17.56
N THR A 299 -10.50 -15.58 -17.73
CA THR A 299 -9.73 -14.34 -17.59
C THR A 299 -9.29 -14.15 -16.13
N THR A 300 -8.06 -13.70 -15.94
CA THR A 300 -7.55 -13.26 -14.64
C THR A 300 -6.97 -11.85 -14.73
N GLY A 301 -6.93 -11.15 -13.62
CA GLY A 301 -6.29 -9.86 -13.52
C GLY A 301 -5.99 -9.51 -12.07
N LEU A 302 -4.93 -8.74 -11.87
CA LEU A 302 -4.63 -8.14 -10.58
C LEU A 302 -5.37 -6.81 -10.48
N VAL A 303 -5.76 -6.44 -9.29
CA VAL A 303 -6.22 -5.08 -9.01
C VAL A 303 -5.12 -4.38 -8.25
N GLY A 304 -4.69 -3.21 -8.71
CA GLY A 304 -3.60 -2.53 -8.04
C GLY A 304 -3.11 -1.29 -8.74
N THR A 305 -2.05 -0.76 -8.16
CA THR A 305 -1.37 0.44 -8.63
C THR A 305 0.11 0.36 -8.23
N ALA A 306 0.94 1.26 -8.78
CA ALA A 306 2.27 1.46 -8.23
C ALA A 306 2.17 1.94 -6.78
N SER A 307 3.11 1.52 -5.93
CA SER A 307 3.21 2.03 -4.58
C SER A 307 3.72 3.48 -4.57
N ASN A 308 3.31 4.26 -3.59
CA ASN A 308 3.96 5.54 -3.34
C ASN A 308 5.09 5.38 -2.31
N GLY A 309 5.63 6.50 -1.80
CA GLY A 309 6.78 6.46 -0.90
C GLY A 309 6.97 7.76 -0.15
N PHE A 310 8.22 8.17 0.02
CA PHE A 310 8.56 9.29 0.88
C PHE A 310 8.39 10.65 0.21
N SER A 311 7.68 11.54 0.90
CA SER A 311 7.69 12.99 0.66
C SER A 311 8.71 13.67 1.56
N VAL A 312 9.28 14.78 1.09
CA VAL A 312 10.23 15.60 1.85
C VAL A 312 9.49 16.77 2.47
N ASN A 313 9.74 17.04 3.75
CA ASN A 313 9.21 18.19 4.46
C ASN A 313 9.93 19.46 4.01
N SER A 314 9.22 20.40 3.41
CA SER A 314 9.78 21.68 2.94
C SER A 314 10.36 22.55 4.09
N ALA A 315 9.92 22.31 5.33
CA ALA A 315 10.40 22.99 6.53
C ALA A 315 11.56 22.26 7.22
N SER A 316 12.12 21.20 6.62
CA SER A 316 13.29 20.51 7.15
C SER A 316 14.47 21.47 7.38
N GLU A 317 15.08 21.43 8.56
CA GLU A 317 16.31 22.17 8.85
C GLU A 317 17.54 21.51 8.18
N ASN A 318 17.41 20.26 7.72
CA ASN A 318 18.43 19.46 7.04
C ASN A 318 18.04 19.15 5.59
N LEU A 319 17.45 20.10 4.87
CA LEU A 319 16.84 19.90 3.56
C LEU A 319 17.82 19.27 2.54
N ASP A 320 19.10 19.66 2.53
CA ASP A 320 20.11 19.08 1.63
C ASP A 320 20.28 17.57 1.90
N ALA A 321 20.30 17.14 3.15
CA ALA A 321 20.41 15.72 3.52
C ALA A 321 19.11 14.96 3.22
N ALA A 322 17.95 15.56 3.46
CA ALA A 322 16.65 14.99 3.13
C ALA A 322 16.49 14.79 1.61
N LEU A 323 16.91 15.75 0.79
CA LEU A 323 16.93 15.64 -0.66
C LEU A 323 17.94 14.59 -1.15
N ALA A 324 19.10 14.46 -0.50
CA ALA A 324 20.06 13.39 -0.83
C ALA A 324 19.46 12.00 -0.55
N PHE A 325 18.74 11.83 0.57
CA PHE A 325 18.03 10.57 0.86
C PHE A 325 16.92 10.30 -0.16
N ALA A 326 16.14 11.31 -0.53
CA ALA A 326 15.11 11.18 -1.56
C ALA A 326 15.73 10.79 -2.94
N ASN A 327 16.85 11.41 -3.33
CA ASN A 327 17.58 11.02 -4.54
C ASN A 327 18.10 9.59 -4.48
N TYR A 328 18.65 9.17 -3.34
CA TYR A 328 19.09 7.78 -3.15
C TYR A 328 17.91 6.80 -3.30
N CYS A 329 16.76 7.09 -2.69
CA CYS A 329 15.56 6.27 -2.82
C CYS A 329 15.07 6.12 -4.27
N ALA A 330 15.32 7.09 -5.15
CA ALA A 330 14.97 7.03 -6.56
C ALA A 330 15.94 6.19 -7.41
N THR A 331 17.10 5.80 -6.86
CA THR A 331 18.09 4.99 -7.61
C THR A 331 17.66 3.55 -7.80
N LYS A 332 18.16 2.90 -8.86
CA LYS A 332 17.91 1.47 -9.10
C LYS A 332 18.34 0.59 -7.93
N ASP A 333 19.47 0.90 -7.31
CA ASP A 333 20.00 0.09 -6.21
C ASP A 333 19.08 0.16 -4.99
N ALA A 334 18.63 1.35 -4.59
CA ALA A 334 17.69 1.53 -3.50
C ALA A 334 16.32 0.89 -3.79
N GLN A 335 15.81 1.07 -5.01
CA GLN A 335 14.57 0.44 -5.47
C GLN A 335 14.67 -1.08 -5.45
N THR A 336 15.81 -1.64 -5.84
CA THR A 336 16.06 -3.09 -5.78
C THR A 336 16.09 -3.60 -4.34
N VAL A 337 16.79 -2.90 -3.45
CA VAL A 337 16.81 -3.22 -2.01
C VAL A 337 15.39 -3.22 -1.45
N TRP A 338 14.61 -2.18 -1.73
CA TRP A 338 13.24 -2.05 -1.23
C TRP A 338 12.32 -3.17 -1.70
N VAL A 339 12.30 -3.46 -3.01
CA VAL A 339 11.48 -4.53 -3.59
C VAL A 339 11.88 -5.90 -3.06
N GLN A 340 13.18 -6.18 -2.99
CA GLN A 340 13.68 -7.53 -2.66
C GLN A 340 13.61 -7.85 -1.18
N SER A 341 13.91 -6.91 -0.30
CA SER A 341 13.86 -7.17 1.15
C SER A 341 12.45 -7.38 1.67
N GLN A 342 11.45 -6.77 1.03
CA GLN A 342 10.03 -7.01 1.36
C GLN A 342 9.48 -8.31 0.74
N GLY A 343 10.15 -8.88 -0.25
CA GLY A 343 9.55 -9.92 -1.08
C GLY A 343 8.36 -9.41 -1.89
N ALA A 344 8.36 -8.12 -2.22
CA ALA A 344 7.25 -7.44 -2.87
C ALA A 344 7.14 -7.79 -4.36
N VAL A 345 5.97 -7.57 -4.93
CA VAL A 345 5.75 -7.64 -6.38
C VAL A 345 6.47 -6.47 -7.04
N SER A 346 7.34 -6.77 -8.01
CA SER A 346 8.07 -5.73 -8.75
C SER A 346 7.16 -5.03 -9.74
N GLY A 347 7.21 -3.70 -9.74
CA GLY A 347 6.62 -2.83 -10.77
C GLY A 347 7.59 -2.52 -11.93
N SER A 348 8.74 -3.19 -11.99
CA SER A 348 9.77 -2.99 -12.99
C SER A 348 10.30 -4.31 -13.52
N ASP A 349 10.42 -4.43 -14.84
CA ASP A 349 11.06 -5.58 -15.51
C ASP A 349 12.57 -5.67 -15.21
N GLU A 350 13.16 -4.61 -14.67
CA GLU A 350 14.58 -4.54 -14.33
C GLU A 350 14.90 -5.00 -12.90
N ILE A 351 13.90 -5.27 -12.08
CA ILE A 351 14.02 -5.76 -10.71
C ILE A 351 13.34 -7.11 -10.60
N GLU A 352 14.10 -8.17 -10.36
CA GLU A 352 13.56 -9.52 -10.16
C GLU A 352 12.87 -9.63 -8.79
N ALA A 353 11.73 -10.31 -8.77
CA ALA A 353 11.05 -10.66 -7.53
C ALA A 353 11.93 -11.62 -6.69
N SER A 354 12.10 -11.32 -5.41
CA SER A 354 12.94 -12.11 -4.49
C SER A 354 12.23 -13.30 -3.88
N SER A 355 10.90 -13.34 -3.92
CA SER A 355 10.10 -14.41 -3.33
C SER A 355 9.29 -15.17 -4.37
N GLU A 356 9.10 -16.49 -4.14
CA GLU A 356 8.23 -17.33 -4.98
C GLU A 356 6.79 -16.80 -4.98
N VAL A 357 6.31 -16.29 -3.85
CA VAL A 357 4.95 -15.76 -3.71
C VAL A 357 4.77 -14.47 -4.51
N ALA A 358 5.74 -13.55 -4.49
CA ALA A 358 5.69 -12.35 -5.31
C ALA A 358 5.63 -12.68 -6.81
N LYS A 359 6.36 -13.73 -7.21
CA LYS A 359 6.34 -14.23 -8.58
C LYS A 359 4.98 -14.86 -8.93
N GLU A 360 4.44 -15.71 -8.05
CA GLU A 360 3.10 -16.29 -8.22
C GLU A 360 2.03 -15.19 -8.35
N ILE A 361 2.09 -14.12 -7.54
CA ILE A 361 1.18 -12.97 -7.65
C ILE A 361 1.29 -12.34 -9.04
N SER A 362 2.50 -11.97 -9.45
CA SER A 362 2.74 -11.32 -10.76
C SER A 362 2.24 -12.18 -11.93
N GLU A 363 2.57 -13.47 -11.93
CA GLU A 363 2.20 -14.41 -13.00
C GLU A 363 0.68 -14.70 -13.02
N SER A 364 -0.01 -14.67 -11.85
CA SER A 364 -1.42 -15.00 -11.73
C SER A 364 -2.34 -14.04 -12.48
N GLY A 365 -1.94 -12.77 -12.64
CA GLY A 365 -2.71 -11.76 -13.36
C GLY A 365 -2.67 -11.88 -14.89
N GLN A 366 -1.82 -12.76 -15.45
CA GLN A 366 -1.64 -12.97 -16.88
C GLN A 366 -1.40 -11.67 -17.68
N GLY A 367 -0.79 -10.68 -17.05
CA GLY A 367 -0.50 -9.36 -17.64
C GLY A 367 -1.66 -8.36 -17.57
N ASN A 368 -2.83 -8.72 -17.04
CA ASN A 368 -3.92 -7.79 -16.81
C ASN A 368 -3.77 -7.15 -15.42
N VAL A 369 -3.84 -5.83 -15.36
CA VAL A 369 -3.87 -5.05 -14.11
C VAL A 369 -5.00 -4.04 -14.22
N TYR A 370 -5.95 -4.12 -13.30
CA TYR A 370 -7.11 -3.23 -13.21
C TYR A 370 -6.89 -2.17 -12.15
N ARG A 371 -7.46 -1.00 -12.37
CA ARG A 371 -7.44 0.08 -11.38
C ARG A 371 -8.22 -0.34 -10.13
N SER A 372 -7.73 0.07 -8.96
CA SER A 372 -8.46 -0.05 -7.70
C SER A 372 -9.79 0.71 -7.77
N TRP A 373 -10.88 0.06 -7.36
CA TRP A 373 -12.21 0.65 -7.28
C TRP A 373 -12.23 1.92 -6.43
N GLN A 374 -11.50 1.92 -5.31
CA GLN A 374 -11.36 3.08 -4.43
C GLN A 374 -10.68 4.26 -5.15
N ASN A 375 -9.66 4.02 -5.98
CA ASN A 375 -9.01 5.09 -6.76
C ASN A 375 -9.96 5.69 -7.80
N VAL A 376 -10.89 4.88 -8.32
CA VAL A 376 -11.95 5.36 -9.20
C VAL A 376 -12.91 6.26 -8.43
N LEU A 377 -13.35 5.87 -7.23
CA LEU A 377 -14.18 6.73 -6.37
C LEU A 377 -13.49 8.05 -6.04
N SER A 378 -12.22 8.01 -5.66
CA SER A 378 -11.45 9.21 -5.31
C SER A 378 -11.29 10.18 -6.49
N SER A 379 -11.38 9.70 -7.73
CA SER A 379 -11.27 10.54 -8.92
C SER A 379 -12.57 11.24 -9.33
N TYR A 380 -13.72 10.79 -8.85
CA TYR A 380 -15.01 11.43 -9.15
C TYR A 380 -15.31 12.65 -8.29
N SER A 381 -14.66 12.80 -7.14
CA SER A 381 -14.96 13.86 -6.19
C SER A 381 -13.70 14.62 -5.80
N SER A 382 -13.67 15.92 -6.07
CA SER A 382 -12.59 16.81 -5.61
C SER A 382 -12.55 16.97 -4.07
N THR A 383 -13.59 16.52 -3.37
CA THR A 383 -13.72 16.60 -1.91
C THR A 383 -13.47 15.24 -1.25
N GLY A 384 -13.41 14.14 -2.01
CA GLY A 384 -13.25 12.78 -1.49
C GLY A 384 -14.51 12.24 -0.77
N GLU A 385 -15.66 12.91 -0.89
CA GLU A 385 -16.88 12.54 -0.13
C GLU A 385 -17.37 11.13 -0.47
N ALA A 386 -17.35 10.72 -1.74
CA ALA A 386 -17.73 9.37 -2.14
C ALA A 386 -16.88 8.29 -1.47
N SER A 387 -15.56 8.53 -1.35
CA SER A 387 -14.65 7.64 -0.64
C SER A 387 -14.88 7.63 0.86
N ASN A 388 -15.26 8.77 1.46
CA ASN A 388 -15.58 8.85 2.88
C ASN A 388 -16.87 8.08 3.20
N VAL A 389 -17.93 8.23 2.39
CA VAL A 389 -19.18 7.46 2.51
C VAL A 389 -18.87 5.96 2.46
N TRP A 390 -18.12 5.53 1.46
CA TRP A 390 -17.72 4.15 1.38
C TRP A 390 -16.95 3.69 2.63
N ALA A 391 -15.95 4.43 3.05
CA ALA A 391 -15.10 4.04 4.17
C ALA A 391 -15.88 3.92 5.49
N GLU A 392 -16.91 4.77 5.69
CA GLU A 392 -17.74 4.78 6.88
C GLU A 392 -18.86 3.72 6.83
N ASP A 393 -19.45 3.48 5.66
CA ASP A 393 -20.71 2.76 5.54
C ASP A 393 -20.60 1.35 4.96
N PHE A 394 -19.47 1.01 4.30
CA PHE A 394 -19.27 -0.31 3.73
C PHE A 394 -19.44 -1.45 4.75
N PRO A 395 -18.93 -1.37 6.00
CA PRO A 395 -19.19 -2.40 7.01
C PRO A 395 -20.66 -2.63 7.32
N LYS A 396 -21.51 -1.59 7.21
CA LYS A 396 -22.92 -1.64 7.60
C LYS A 396 -23.76 -2.59 6.74
N ILE A 397 -23.32 -2.89 5.50
CA ILE A 397 -24.04 -3.85 4.66
C ILE A 397 -23.94 -5.30 5.17
N PHE A 398 -22.94 -5.60 5.99
CA PHE A 398 -22.75 -6.94 6.56
C PHE A 398 -23.46 -7.16 7.89
N THR A 399 -24.00 -6.10 8.48
CA THR A 399 -24.75 -6.14 9.75
C THR A 399 -26.25 -5.89 9.58
N ASP A 400 -26.72 -5.83 8.33
CA ASP A 400 -28.10 -5.47 7.95
C ASP A 400 -28.54 -4.05 8.43
N GLU A 401 -27.59 -3.18 8.77
CA GLU A 401 -27.84 -1.77 9.09
C GLU A 401 -28.10 -0.95 7.82
N MET A 402 -27.55 -1.38 6.69
CA MET A 402 -27.69 -0.77 5.38
C MET A 402 -27.80 -1.87 4.31
N THR A 403 -28.54 -1.63 3.24
CA THR A 403 -28.52 -2.51 2.07
C THR A 403 -27.40 -2.08 1.10
N VAL A 404 -26.96 -3.00 0.24
CA VAL A 404 -25.99 -2.68 -0.84
C VAL A 404 -26.51 -1.54 -1.72
N ASP A 405 -27.79 -1.56 -2.09
CA ASP A 405 -28.38 -0.50 -2.91
C ASP A 405 -28.36 0.87 -2.21
N GLN A 406 -28.66 0.92 -0.90
CA GLN A 406 -28.58 2.17 -0.14
C GLN A 406 -27.16 2.72 -0.10
N LEU A 407 -26.15 1.87 0.17
CA LEU A 407 -24.76 2.26 0.16
C LEU A 407 -24.35 2.83 -1.22
N MET A 408 -24.66 2.10 -2.28
CA MET A 408 -24.24 2.47 -3.64
C MET A 408 -24.99 3.70 -4.16
N ASP A 409 -26.22 3.94 -3.73
CA ASP A 409 -26.98 5.15 -4.06
C ASP A 409 -26.37 6.36 -3.32
N GLU A 410 -26.01 6.21 -2.05
CA GLU A 410 -25.35 7.26 -1.27
C GLU A 410 -23.96 7.61 -1.82
N ILE A 411 -23.16 6.60 -2.23
CA ILE A 411 -21.92 6.83 -2.94
C ILE A 411 -22.16 7.60 -4.23
N ALA A 412 -23.16 7.19 -5.04
CA ALA A 412 -23.47 7.83 -6.30
C ALA A 412 -23.88 9.30 -6.15
N GLU A 413 -24.63 9.64 -5.09
CA GLU A 413 -25.03 11.02 -4.76
C GLU A 413 -23.81 11.91 -4.41
N ASN A 414 -22.70 11.30 -3.98
CA ASN A 414 -21.47 11.99 -3.56
C ASN A 414 -20.33 11.89 -4.62
N MET A 415 -20.62 11.39 -5.82
CA MET A 415 -19.65 11.28 -6.92
C MET A 415 -19.59 12.55 -7.81
N GLU A 416 -20.35 13.61 -7.54
CA GLU A 416 -20.40 14.84 -8.35
C GLU A 416 -19.40 15.92 -7.91
#